data_d3cb787f323eb0f578ab97ff87fd8087
#
_entry.id   d3cb787f323eb0f578ab97ff87fd8087
#
_cell.length_a   1.000
_cell.length_b   1.000
_cell.length_c   1.000
_cell.angle_alpha   90.00
_cell.angle_beta   90.00
_cell.angle_gamma   90.00
#
_symmetry.space_group_name_H-M   'P 1'
#
loop_
_entity.id
_entity.type
_entity.pdbx_description
1 polymer ?
#
loop_
_entity_poly.entity_id
_entity_poly.type
_entity_poly.pdbx_seq_one_letter_code
_entity_poly.pdbx_strand_id
1 'polypeptide(L)'
;MTFKRDKYTKLLAYLICACCDKRHIGKTVLSNLLYFIDFNYYELYQKSLTNEKYFKTKKGIEPEHFKEITEEMVKKDCVFHRKEEYYNTTLNRYYITKIPNVNFSLKELEVINSAIYNLSDFNATAIYKYSCNDMPYKLAGLNDEINYTNTFNRTSEYSAYKILNKDYDFLLKEENKVESMKDEIKRLEANIKNERKKLEYPKRKNKRIMENAFSNTRNVAPVITKSEIKSYY
;
A
#
# COMPACT_ATOMS: atom_id res chain seq x y z
N MET A 1 -23.69 -1.18 4.70
CA MET A 1 -22.62 -1.18 5.75
C MET A 1 -21.87 0.14 5.67
N THR A 2 -21.51 0.77 6.80
CA THR A 2 -20.81 2.07 6.77
C THR A 2 -19.31 1.85 6.62
N PHE A 3 -18.66 2.59 5.71
CA PHE A 3 -17.22 2.59 5.51
C PHE A 3 -16.45 2.96 6.79
N LYS A 4 -15.46 2.15 7.16
CA LYS A 4 -14.66 2.33 8.37
C LYS A 4 -13.35 3.06 8.04
N ARG A 5 -13.45 4.38 7.79
CA ARG A 5 -12.36 5.23 7.32
C ARG A 5 -11.06 5.08 8.12
N ASP A 6 -11.12 5.16 9.44
CA ASP A 6 -9.95 5.03 10.32
C ASP A 6 -9.27 3.66 10.18
N LYS A 7 -10.07 2.59 10.12
CA LYS A 7 -9.57 1.22 9.95
C LYS A 7 -8.88 1.03 8.59
N TYR A 8 -9.50 1.55 7.52
CA TYR A 8 -8.93 1.51 6.18
C TYR A 8 -7.61 2.29 6.10
N THR A 9 -7.58 3.51 6.66
CA THR A 9 -6.37 4.34 6.69
C THR A 9 -5.23 3.64 7.40
N LYS A 10 -5.51 3.01 8.56
CA LYS A 10 -4.53 2.23 9.32
C LYS A 10 -4.05 1.00 8.54
N LEU A 11 -4.97 0.29 7.88
CA LEU A 11 -4.63 -0.87 7.06
C LEU A 11 -3.74 -0.48 5.88
N LEU A 12 -4.10 0.58 5.15
CA LEU A 12 -3.30 1.07 4.04
C LEU A 12 -1.91 1.52 4.49
N ALA A 13 -1.81 2.24 5.61
CA ALA A 13 -0.54 2.64 6.20
C ALA A 13 0.32 1.43 6.59
N TYR A 14 -0.29 0.41 7.19
CA TYR A 14 0.38 -0.84 7.55
C TYR A 14 0.93 -1.55 6.31
N LEU A 15 0.14 -1.69 5.24
CA LEU A 15 0.56 -2.31 3.98
C LEU A 15 1.73 -1.57 3.33
N ILE A 16 1.65 -0.23 3.25
CA ILE A 16 2.75 0.58 2.70
C ILE A 16 4.03 0.37 3.51
N CYS A 17 3.92 0.28 4.84
CA CYS A 17 5.04 0.06 5.74
C CYS A 17 5.62 -1.35 5.58
N ALA A 18 4.78 -2.37 5.64
CA ALA A 18 5.20 -3.78 5.55
C ALA A 18 5.82 -4.16 4.20
N CYS A 19 5.43 -3.45 3.12
CA CYS A 19 5.93 -3.69 1.78
C CYS A 19 6.97 -2.65 1.31
N CYS A 20 7.55 -1.85 2.21
CA CYS A 20 8.40 -0.71 1.84
C CYS A 20 9.70 -1.10 1.14
N ASP A 21 10.24 -2.29 1.40
CA ASP A 21 11.43 -2.86 0.79
C ASP A 21 11.22 -3.39 -0.64
N LYS A 22 9.97 -3.65 -1.04
CA LYS A 22 9.61 -4.22 -2.34
C LYS A 22 9.42 -3.13 -3.40
N ARG A 23 10.30 -3.08 -4.39
CA ARG A 23 10.33 -2.01 -5.40
C ARG A 23 9.14 -2.02 -6.36
N HIS A 24 8.48 -3.14 -6.56
CA HIS A 24 7.35 -3.31 -7.49
C HIS A 24 5.99 -2.93 -6.87
N ILE A 25 5.94 -2.61 -5.58
CA ILE A 25 4.71 -2.25 -4.89
C ILE A 25 4.26 -0.84 -5.28
N GLY A 26 3.22 -0.78 -6.06
CA GLY A 26 2.54 0.45 -6.46
C GLY A 26 1.04 0.37 -6.16
N LYS A 27 0.29 1.37 -6.66
CA LYS A 27 -1.17 1.46 -6.46
C LYS A 27 -1.89 0.14 -6.76
N THR A 28 -1.59 -0.50 -7.90
CA THR A 28 -2.27 -1.74 -8.33
C THR A 28 -2.08 -2.86 -7.32
N VAL A 29 -0.85 -3.07 -6.83
CA VAL A 29 -0.58 -4.13 -5.86
C VAL A 29 -1.26 -3.83 -4.53
N LEU A 30 -1.16 -2.58 -4.03
CA LEU A 30 -1.83 -2.17 -2.80
C LEU A 30 -3.36 -2.33 -2.88
N SER A 31 -3.99 -1.94 -4.00
CA SER A 31 -5.44 -2.11 -4.20
C SER A 31 -5.86 -3.58 -4.16
N ASN A 32 -5.07 -4.46 -4.74
CA ASN A 32 -5.34 -5.89 -4.71
C ASN A 32 -5.10 -6.49 -3.31
N LEU A 33 -4.06 -6.08 -2.59
CA LEU A 33 -3.84 -6.52 -1.21
C LEU A 33 -5.01 -6.12 -0.31
N LEU A 34 -5.48 -4.87 -0.39
CA LEU A 34 -6.66 -4.38 0.35
C LEU A 34 -7.89 -5.24 0.04
N TYR A 35 -8.13 -5.49 -1.25
CA TYR A 35 -9.23 -6.35 -1.71
C TYR A 35 -9.15 -7.75 -1.09
N PHE A 36 -8.02 -8.45 -1.23
CA PHE A 36 -7.89 -9.80 -0.71
C PHE A 36 -8.00 -9.84 0.82
N ILE A 37 -7.48 -8.84 1.54
CA ILE A 37 -7.62 -8.76 3.00
C ILE A 37 -9.08 -8.63 3.40
N ASP A 38 -9.82 -7.68 2.81
CA ASP A 38 -11.22 -7.47 3.15
C ASP A 38 -12.09 -8.67 2.79
N PHE A 39 -11.88 -9.26 1.60
CA PHE A 39 -12.65 -10.39 1.11
C PHE A 39 -12.31 -11.69 1.87
N ASN A 40 -11.03 -11.91 2.22
CA ASN A 40 -10.63 -13.03 3.07
C ASN A 40 -11.22 -12.91 4.46
N TYR A 41 -11.18 -11.70 5.04
CA TYR A 41 -11.76 -11.46 6.35
C TYR A 41 -13.29 -11.66 6.33
N TYR A 42 -13.97 -11.25 5.25
CA TYR A 42 -15.40 -11.48 5.07
C TYR A 42 -15.74 -12.97 4.94
N GLU A 43 -14.99 -13.72 4.15
CA GLU A 43 -15.18 -15.16 4.00
C GLU A 43 -15.08 -15.90 5.34
N LEU A 44 -14.09 -15.54 6.18
CA LEU A 44 -13.85 -16.20 7.47
C LEU A 44 -14.83 -15.79 8.57
N TYR A 45 -15.21 -14.50 8.58
CA TYR A 45 -15.93 -13.93 9.73
C TYR A 45 -17.28 -13.30 9.37
N GLN A 46 -17.72 -13.40 8.11
CA GLN A 46 -18.99 -12.87 7.58
C GLN A 46 -19.17 -11.35 7.82
N LYS A 47 -18.08 -10.64 7.94
CA LYS A 47 -18.04 -9.18 8.09
C LYS A 47 -16.77 -8.64 7.45
N SER A 48 -16.87 -7.53 6.73
CA SER A 48 -15.71 -6.86 6.17
C SER A 48 -14.87 -6.18 7.26
N LEU A 49 -13.58 -6.16 7.07
CA LEU A 49 -12.65 -5.48 7.96
C LEU A 49 -12.85 -3.95 7.89
N THR A 50 -12.91 -3.40 6.67
CA THR A 50 -12.99 -1.96 6.44
C THR A 50 -14.34 -1.47 5.91
N ASN A 51 -15.17 -2.33 5.37
CA ASN A 51 -16.39 -2.02 4.62
C ASN A 51 -16.12 -1.11 3.40
N GLU A 52 -14.93 -1.24 2.79
CA GLU A 52 -14.59 -0.56 1.56
C GLU A 52 -15.37 -1.17 0.39
N LYS A 53 -15.70 -0.35 -0.61
CA LYS A 53 -16.28 -0.82 -1.85
C LYS A 53 -15.19 -0.98 -2.90
N TYR A 54 -15.22 -2.10 -3.59
CA TYR A 54 -14.27 -2.42 -4.64
C TYR A 54 -14.99 -2.54 -5.97
N PHE A 55 -14.49 -1.86 -6.98
CA PHE A 55 -15.07 -1.87 -8.31
C PHE A 55 -14.18 -2.62 -9.30
N LYS A 56 -14.81 -3.38 -10.20
CA LYS A 56 -14.13 -4.00 -11.33
C LYS A 56 -13.98 -2.99 -12.45
N THR A 57 -12.75 -2.61 -12.76
CA THR A 57 -12.46 -1.67 -13.85
C THR A 57 -11.67 -2.35 -14.97
N LYS A 58 -11.50 -1.66 -16.11
CA LYS A 58 -10.61 -2.13 -17.20
C LYS A 58 -9.14 -2.28 -16.74
N LYS A 59 -8.75 -1.62 -15.66
CA LYS A 59 -7.39 -1.66 -15.09
C LYS A 59 -7.25 -2.60 -13.90
N GLY A 60 -8.31 -3.32 -13.53
CA GLY A 60 -8.36 -4.22 -12.39
C GLY A 60 -9.27 -3.73 -11.28
N ILE A 61 -8.92 -4.06 -10.05
CA ILE A 61 -9.68 -3.72 -8.86
C ILE A 61 -9.37 -2.28 -8.43
N GLU A 62 -10.41 -1.48 -8.24
CA GLU A 62 -10.31 -0.10 -7.77
C GLU A 62 -11.12 0.06 -6.46
N PRO A 63 -10.46 0.28 -5.30
CA PRO A 63 -11.15 0.67 -4.08
C PRO A 63 -11.71 2.09 -4.21
N GLU A 64 -12.93 2.32 -3.74
CA GLU A 64 -13.64 3.60 -3.86
C GLU A 64 -12.86 4.77 -3.24
N HIS A 65 -12.37 4.56 -2.02
CA HIS A 65 -11.75 5.63 -1.22
C HIS A 65 -10.21 5.68 -1.33
N PHE A 66 -9.57 4.82 -2.14
CA PHE A 66 -8.10 4.74 -2.19
C PHE A 66 -7.44 6.09 -2.48
N LYS A 67 -7.93 6.80 -3.51
CA LYS A 67 -7.37 8.08 -3.91
C LYS A 67 -7.55 9.15 -2.83
N GLU A 68 -8.75 9.27 -2.31
CA GLU A 68 -9.10 10.24 -1.27
C GLU A 68 -8.24 10.04 -0.01
N ILE A 69 -8.16 8.77 0.47
CA ILE A 69 -7.39 8.44 1.68
C ILE A 69 -5.90 8.68 1.47
N THR A 70 -5.34 8.30 0.32
CA THR A 70 -3.92 8.55 0.04
C THR A 70 -3.60 10.04 -0.04
N GLU A 71 -4.44 10.85 -0.67
CA GLU A 71 -4.28 12.30 -0.71
C GLU A 71 -4.35 12.93 0.69
N GLU A 72 -5.27 12.46 1.54
CA GLU A 72 -5.36 12.90 2.93
C GLU A 72 -4.11 12.53 3.74
N MET A 73 -3.61 11.30 3.56
CA MET A 73 -2.38 10.85 4.23
C MET A 73 -1.15 11.67 3.80
N VAL A 74 -1.10 12.06 2.52
CA VAL A 74 -0.04 12.96 2.00
C VAL A 74 -0.17 14.36 2.61
N LYS A 75 -1.38 14.93 2.66
CA LYS A 75 -1.64 16.25 3.29
C LYS A 75 -1.26 16.28 4.77
N LYS A 76 -1.46 15.15 5.48
CA LYS A 76 -1.09 15.00 6.90
C LYS A 76 0.39 14.65 7.12
N ASP A 77 1.19 14.63 6.07
CA ASP A 77 2.60 14.22 6.12
C ASP A 77 2.78 12.83 6.78
N CYS A 78 1.85 11.92 6.54
CA CYS A 78 1.93 10.53 6.98
C CYS A 78 2.48 9.61 5.89
N VAL A 79 2.27 9.99 4.62
CA VAL A 79 2.73 9.26 3.44
C VAL A 79 3.36 10.24 2.46
N PHE A 80 4.42 9.82 1.82
CA PHE A 80 5.00 10.49 0.67
C PHE A 80 4.69 9.68 -0.59
N HIS A 81 4.25 10.35 -1.65
CA HIS A 81 3.94 9.73 -2.93
C HIS A 81 4.91 10.22 -4.01
N ARG A 82 5.43 9.29 -4.82
CA ARG A 82 6.32 9.58 -5.93
C ARG A 82 6.04 8.66 -7.11
N LYS A 83 6.18 9.20 -8.32
CA LYS A 83 6.28 8.40 -9.55
C LYS A 83 7.72 7.91 -9.71
N GLU A 84 7.89 6.63 -9.90
CA GLU A 84 9.19 6.00 -10.11
C GLU A 84 9.16 5.12 -11.36
N GLU A 85 10.28 5.07 -12.05
CA GLU A 85 10.44 4.11 -13.13
C GLU A 85 10.81 2.73 -12.56
N TYR A 86 10.08 1.72 -13.00
CA TYR A 86 10.31 0.33 -12.67
C TYR A 86 10.28 -0.49 -13.97
N TYR A 87 11.45 -0.91 -14.43
CA TYR A 87 11.64 -1.41 -15.79
C TYR A 87 11.09 -0.37 -16.80
N ASN A 88 10.28 -0.73 -17.74
CA ASN A 88 9.71 0.16 -18.76
C ASN A 88 8.34 0.73 -18.36
N THR A 89 8.02 0.78 -17.06
CA THR A 89 6.71 1.26 -16.57
C THR A 89 6.88 2.28 -15.46
N THR A 90 5.98 3.26 -15.41
CA THR A 90 5.92 4.25 -14.32
C THR A 90 5.02 3.72 -13.21
N LEU A 91 5.57 3.59 -12.01
CA LEU A 91 4.85 3.21 -10.80
C LEU A 91 4.53 4.42 -9.92
N ASN A 92 3.32 4.48 -9.40
CA ASN A 92 2.98 5.35 -8.28
C ASN A 92 3.33 4.63 -6.98
N ARG A 93 4.43 5.03 -6.34
CA ARG A 93 4.90 4.47 -5.06
C ARG A 93 4.53 5.36 -3.90
N TYR A 94 4.27 4.72 -2.78
CA TYR A 94 3.90 5.35 -1.53
C TYR A 94 4.92 4.96 -0.46
N TYR A 95 5.30 5.91 0.37
CA TYR A 95 6.29 5.72 1.43
C TYR A 95 5.75 6.27 2.74
N ILE A 96 5.84 5.50 3.80
CA ILE A 96 5.47 5.95 5.14
C ILE A 96 6.49 6.97 5.63
N THR A 97 6.02 8.09 6.13
CA THR A 97 6.82 9.14 6.79
C THR A 97 6.66 9.10 8.30
N LYS A 98 5.49 8.64 8.78
CA LYS A 98 5.21 8.43 10.21
C LYS A 98 4.66 7.03 10.41
N ILE A 99 5.18 6.31 11.40
CA ILE A 99 4.71 4.97 11.74
C ILE A 99 3.25 5.06 12.19
N PRO A 100 2.37 4.27 11.58
CA PRO A 100 0.98 4.27 11.97
C PRO A 100 0.82 3.61 13.36
N ASN A 101 0.02 4.23 14.22
CA ASN A 101 -0.45 3.55 15.42
C ASN A 101 -1.57 2.57 15.01
N VAL A 102 -1.21 1.30 14.83
CA VAL A 102 -2.14 0.26 14.38
C VAL A 102 -2.58 -0.62 15.55
N ASN A 103 -3.89 -0.72 15.72
CA ASN A 103 -4.51 -1.60 16.71
C ASN A 103 -5.38 -2.61 15.95
N PHE A 104 -4.75 -3.65 15.43
CA PHE A 104 -5.43 -4.80 14.86
C PHE A 104 -5.49 -5.93 15.88
N SER A 105 -6.62 -6.65 15.93
CA SER A 105 -6.72 -7.88 16.71
C SER A 105 -5.88 -8.99 16.07
N LEU A 106 -5.58 -10.05 16.81
CA LEU A 106 -4.82 -11.19 16.30
C LEU A 106 -5.45 -11.79 15.04
N LYS A 107 -6.79 -11.96 15.01
CA LYS A 107 -7.53 -12.44 13.83
C LYS A 107 -7.38 -11.53 12.61
N GLU A 108 -7.36 -10.23 12.83
CA GLU A 108 -7.15 -9.25 11.75
C GLU A 108 -5.72 -9.31 11.22
N LEU A 109 -4.73 -9.37 12.12
CA LEU A 109 -3.32 -9.49 11.76
C LEU A 109 -3.02 -10.78 11.01
N GLU A 110 -3.63 -11.90 11.41
CA GLU A 110 -3.49 -13.18 10.72
C GLU A 110 -3.91 -13.07 9.25
N VAL A 111 -5.08 -12.50 8.97
CA VAL A 111 -5.56 -12.31 7.60
C VAL A 111 -4.70 -11.31 6.84
N ILE A 112 -4.33 -10.19 7.45
CA ILE A 112 -3.49 -9.17 6.84
C ILE A 112 -2.12 -9.74 6.46
N ASN A 113 -1.45 -10.38 7.42
CA ASN A 113 -0.10 -10.92 7.21
C ASN A 113 -0.09 -12.09 6.22
N SER A 114 -1.15 -12.92 6.22
CA SER A 114 -1.32 -13.96 5.22
C SER A 114 -1.43 -13.40 3.80
N ALA A 115 -2.21 -12.34 3.61
CA ALA A 115 -2.31 -11.68 2.30
C ALA A 115 -0.97 -11.07 1.87
N ILE A 116 -0.24 -10.42 2.78
CA ILE A 116 1.09 -9.88 2.51
C ILE A 116 2.04 -11.01 2.12
N TYR A 117 2.11 -12.07 2.91
CA TYR A 117 3.00 -13.20 2.67
C TYR A 117 2.77 -13.86 1.31
N ASN A 118 1.50 -14.10 0.95
CA ASN A 118 1.19 -14.85 -0.27
C ASN A 118 1.19 -13.97 -1.53
N LEU A 119 0.93 -12.66 -1.44
CA LEU A 119 0.63 -11.83 -2.60
C LEU A 119 1.58 -10.65 -2.80
N SER A 120 2.33 -10.24 -1.79
CA SER A 120 3.18 -9.05 -1.92
C SER A 120 4.40 -9.22 -2.82
N ASP A 121 4.75 -10.45 -3.20
CA ASP A 121 5.81 -10.73 -4.18
C ASP A 121 5.32 -10.63 -5.63
N PHE A 122 4.01 -10.55 -5.84
CA PHE A 122 3.45 -10.38 -7.18
C PHE A 122 3.64 -8.95 -7.66
N ASN A 123 4.15 -8.80 -8.88
CA ASN A 123 4.09 -7.51 -9.56
C ASN A 123 2.66 -7.18 -10.02
N ALA A 124 2.45 -5.95 -10.53
CA ALA A 124 1.13 -5.47 -10.93
C ALA A 124 0.42 -6.39 -11.95
N THR A 125 1.16 -6.96 -12.90
CA THR A 125 0.60 -7.88 -13.92
C THR A 125 0.23 -9.22 -13.31
N ALA A 126 1.08 -9.79 -12.46
CA ALA A 126 0.83 -11.07 -11.83
C ALA A 126 -0.36 -11.02 -10.87
N ILE A 127 -0.41 -10.00 -10.01
CA ILE A 127 -1.52 -9.86 -9.05
C ILE A 127 -2.84 -9.55 -9.76
N TYR A 128 -2.81 -8.78 -10.85
CA TYR A 128 -3.99 -8.54 -11.69
C TYR A 128 -4.52 -9.85 -12.28
N LYS A 129 -3.65 -10.67 -12.89
CA LYS A 129 -4.05 -11.99 -13.44
C LYS A 129 -4.58 -12.90 -12.35
N TYR A 130 -3.97 -12.88 -11.16
CA TYR A 130 -4.44 -13.65 -10.02
C TYR A 130 -5.84 -13.22 -9.59
N SER A 131 -6.07 -11.92 -9.41
CA SER A 131 -7.38 -11.40 -8.99
C SER A 131 -8.48 -11.62 -10.03
N CYS A 132 -8.14 -11.63 -11.34
CA CYS A 132 -9.11 -11.94 -12.41
C CYS A 132 -9.68 -13.37 -12.30
N ASN A 133 -9.01 -14.27 -11.61
CA ASN A 133 -9.46 -15.64 -11.38
C ASN A 133 -10.28 -15.82 -10.10
N ASP A 134 -10.31 -14.84 -9.22
CA ASP A 134 -11.12 -14.87 -8.01
C ASP A 134 -12.61 -14.74 -8.35
N MET A 135 -13.45 -15.59 -7.74
CA MET A 135 -14.89 -15.68 -8.08
C MET A 135 -15.64 -14.37 -7.84
N PRO A 136 -15.44 -13.62 -6.74
CA PRO A 136 -16.06 -12.32 -6.58
C PRO A 136 -15.79 -11.37 -7.74
N TYR A 137 -14.53 -11.31 -8.23
CA TYR A 137 -14.17 -10.50 -9.39
C TYR A 137 -14.79 -11.01 -10.67
N LYS A 138 -14.82 -12.34 -10.92
CA LYS A 138 -15.40 -12.93 -12.13
C LYS A 138 -16.89 -12.63 -12.26
N LEU A 139 -17.61 -12.72 -11.14
CA LEU A 139 -19.06 -12.52 -11.12
C LEU A 139 -19.49 -11.05 -11.23
N ALA A 140 -18.59 -10.11 -10.97
CA ALA A 140 -18.87 -8.70 -11.16
C ALA A 140 -18.83 -8.29 -12.63
N GLY A 141 -19.77 -7.44 -13.07
CA GLY A 141 -19.73 -6.76 -14.35
C GLY A 141 -18.65 -5.67 -14.40
N LEU A 142 -18.30 -5.21 -15.60
CA LEU A 142 -17.36 -4.10 -15.77
C LEU A 142 -17.98 -2.80 -15.21
N ASN A 143 -17.24 -2.10 -14.35
CA ASN A 143 -17.61 -0.94 -13.57
C ASN A 143 -18.62 -1.21 -12.44
N ASP A 144 -18.95 -2.47 -12.18
CA ASP A 144 -19.82 -2.82 -11.06
C ASP A 144 -19.02 -3.01 -9.76
N GLU A 145 -19.72 -2.86 -8.64
CA GLU A 145 -19.21 -3.21 -7.32
C GLU A 145 -19.00 -4.71 -7.19
N ILE A 146 -17.85 -5.11 -6.68
CA ILE A 146 -17.54 -6.51 -6.41
C ILE A 146 -18.16 -6.88 -5.06
N ASN A 147 -19.13 -7.81 -5.10
CA ASN A 147 -19.90 -8.16 -3.92
C ASN A 147 -19.13 -9.12 -3.02
N TYR A 148 -19.02 -8.79 -1.73
CA TYR A 148 -18.38 -9.63 -0.71
C TYR A 148 -19.02 -11.01 -0.58
N THR A 149 -20.33 -11.13 -0.74
CA THR A 149 -21.04 -12.41 -0.62
C THR A 149 -20.59 -13.45 -1.65
N ASN A 150 -20.02 -13.01 -2.77
CA ASN A 150 -19.49 -13.90 -3.78
C ASN A 150 -18.24 -14.67 -3.35
N THR A 151 -17.66 -14.36 -2.18
CA THR A 151 -16.57 -15.16 -1.58
C THR A 151 -16.99 -16.59 -1.29
N PHE A 152 -18.27 -16.83 -1.00
CA PHE A 152 -18.78 -18.19 -0.77
C PHE A 152 -18.76 -19.09 -2.02
N ASN A 153 -18.55 -18.49 -3.20
CA ASN A 153 -18.38 -19.21 -4.46
C ASN A 153 -16.91 -19.46 -4.81
N ARG A 154 -15.96 -19.10 -3.95
CA ARG A 154 -14.54 -19.30 -4.19
C ARG A 154 -14.16 -20.77 -4.30
N THR A 155 -13.26 -21.05 -5.21
CA THR A 155 -12.61 -22.36 -5.31
C THR A 155 -11.64 -22.53 -4.13
N SER A 156 -11.26 -23.77 -3.83
CA SER A 156 -10.29 -24.09 -2.76
C SER A 156 -8.96 -23.35 -2.92
N GLU A 157 -8.60 -22.98 -4.14
CA GLU A 157 -7.36 -22.22 -4.44
C GLU A 157 -7.40 -20.78 -3.89
N TYR A 158 -8.55 -20.13 -3.93
CA TYR A 158 -8.75 -18.73 -3.52
C TYR A 158 -9.37 -18.60 -2.14
N SER A 159 -9.85 -19.70 -1.56
CA SER A 159 -10.52 -19.70 -0.27
C SER A 159 -9.58 -19.29 0.87
N ALA A 160 -10.07 -18.38 1.70
CA ALA A 160 -9.39 -17.94 2.91
C ALA A 160 -9.32 -19.03 4.01
N TYR A 161 -10.14 -20.07 3.94
CA TYR A 161 -10.06 -21.20 4.88
C TYR A 161 -8.71 -21.92 4.84
N LYS A 162 -7.93 -21.78 3.78
CA LYS A 162 -6.54 -22.22 3.75
C LYS A 162 -5.65 -21.49 4.78
N ILE A 163 -6.01 -20.28 5.16
CA ILE A 163 -5.29 -19.51 6.17
C ILE A 163 -5.38 -20.25 7.50
N LEU A 164 -6.56 -20.77 7.83
CA LEU A 164 -6.81 -21.51 9.07
C LEU A 164 -6.23 -22.93 9.05
N ASN A 165 -6.05 -23.52 7.86
CA ASN A 165 -5.61 -24.91 7.70
C ASN A 165 -4.10 -25.06 7.42
N LYS A 166 -3.41 -24.01 7.08
CA LYS A 166 -1.94 -24.03 7.03
C LYS A 166 -1.47 -23.86 8.46
N ASP A 167 -0.50 -24.70 8.85
CA ASP A 167 0.19 -24.66 10.13
C ASP A 167 0.72 -23.26 10.50
N TYR A 168 -0.18 -22.32 10.68
CA TYR A 168 0.06 -21.09 11.46
C TYR A 168 0.30 -21.42 12.93
N ASP A 169 0.23 -22.69 13.29
CA ASP A 169 0.75 -23.23 14.55
C ASP A 169 2.16 -22.72 14.85
N PHE A 170 2.96 -22.41 13.83
CA PHE A 170 4.25 -21.77 14.01
C PHE A 170 4.13 -20.29 14.45
N LEU A 171 3.12 -19.56 14.00
CA LEU A 171 2.88 -18.16 14.40
C LEU A 171 2.00 -18.08 15.66
N LEU A 172 1.12 -19.07 15.90
CA LEU A 172 0.22 -19.13 17.05
C LEU A 172 0.83 -19.86 18.25
N LYS A 173 1.77 -20.82 18.06
CA LYS A 173 2.53 -21.46 19.15
C LYS A 173 3.48 -20.51 19.87
N GLU A 174 3.65 -19.36 19.33
CA GLU A 174 4.40 -18.30 20.00
C GLU A 174 3.49 -17.28 20.71
N GLU A 175 2.42 -17.75 21.36
CA GLU A 175 1.54 -16.97 22.26
C GLU A 175 2.29 -16.15 23.35
N ASN A 176 3.60 -16.29 23.46
CA ASN A 176 4.45 -15.48 24.34
C ASN A 176 5.18 -14.33 23.63
N LYS A 177 4.79 -13.96 22.41
CA LYS A 177 5.52 -12.93 21.66
C LYS A 177 4.82 -11.57 21.53
N VAL A 178 4.50 -10.95 22.63
CA VAL A 178 4.64 -9.48 22.78
C VAL A 178 6.05 -9.02 22.31
N GLU A 179 7.06 -9.88 22.44
CA GLU A 179 8.43 -9.71 21.91
C GLU A 179 8.47 -9.66 20.39
N SER A 180 7.78 -10.55 19.69
CA SER A 180 7.78 -10.61 18.22
C SER A 180 7.10 -9.40 17.58
N MET A 181 6.02 -8.88 18.15
CA MET A 181 5.43 -7.61 17.68
C MET A 181 6.38 -6.42 17.92
N LYS A 182 7.13 -6.42 19.02
CA LYS A 182 8.17 -5.41 19.29
C LYS A 182 9.32 -5.53 18.28
N ASP A 183 9.72 -6.73 17.93
CA ASP A 183 10.80 -6.96 16.97
C ASP A 183 10.36 -6.62 15.54
N GLU A 184 9.11 -6.88 15.18
CA GLU A 184 8.56 -6.46 13.89
C GLU A 184 8.41 -4.94 13.80
N ILE A 185 7.96 -4.29 14.87
CA ILE A 185 7.95 -2.82 14.96
C ILE A 185 9.36 -2.27 14.81
N LYS A 186 10.35 -2.81 15.51
CA LYS A 186 11.76 -2.40 15.38
C LYS A 186 12.29 -2.59 13.95
N ARG A 187 11.94 -3.71 13.30
CA ARG A 187 12.31 -3.98 11.91
C ARG A 187 11.66 -2.98 10.95
N LEU A 188 10.37 -2.68 11.14
CA LEU A 188 9.67 -1.68 10.36
C LEU A 188 10.24 -0.27 10.59
N GLU A 189 10.60 0.07 11.83
CA GLU A 189 11.30 1.32 12.17
C GLU A 189 12.66 1.43 11.48
N ALA A 190 13.43 0.34 11.48
CA ALA A 190 14.73 0.29 10.78
C ALA A 190 14.56 0.46 9.27
N ASN A 191 13.56 -0.18 8.67
CA ASN A 191 13.24 -0.05 7.25
C ASN A 191 12.83 1.38 6.90
N ILE A 192 11.95 2.00 7.68
CA ILE A 192 11.55 3.41 7.50
C ILE A 192 12.77 4.33 7.59
N LYS A 193 13.64 4.11 8.58
CA LYS A 193 14.86 4.90 8.75
C LYS A 193 15.81 4.77 7.55
N ASN A 194 15.94 3.57 7.00
CA ASN A 194 16.75 3.31 5.81
C ASN A 194 16.16 3.96 4.55
N GLU A 195 14.84 3.84 4.35
CA GLU A 195 14.18 4.49 3.20
C GLU A 195 14.21 6.02 3.33
N ARG A 196 14.05 6.58 4.53
CA ARG A 196 14.25 8.02 4.77
C ARG A 196 15.66 8.47 4.39
N LYS A 197 16.70 7.72 4.79
CA LYS A 197 18.08 8.03 4.38
C LYS A 197 18.25 8.04 2.86
N LYS A 198 17.68 7.05 2.17
CA LYS A 198 17.72 7.00 0.70
C LYS A 198 16.99 8.17 0.05
N LEU A 199 15.89 8.65 0.64
CA LEU A 199 15.11 9.80 0.16
C LEU A 199 15.78 11.15 0.50
N GLU A 200 16.50 11.25 1.63
CA GLU A 200 17.22 12.48 2.01
C GLU A 200 18.49 12.68 1.17
N TYR A 201 19.17 11.62 0.78
CA TYR A 201 20.40 11.70 0.00
C TYR A 201 20.24 12.47 -1.34
N PRO A 202 19.22 12.19 -2.16
CA PRO A 202 18.96 12.99 -3.37
C PRO A 202 18.64 14.47 -3.08
N LYS A 203 17.89 14.77 -2.01
CA LYS A 203 17.56 16.15 -1.62
C LYS A 203 18.81 16.95 -1.26
N ARG A 204 19.75 16.34 -0.51
CA ARG A 204 21.04 16.99 -0.15
C ARG A 204 21.93 17.20 -1.36
N LYS A 205 21.97 16.24 -2.29
CA LYS A 205 22.75 16.34 -3.52
C LYS A 205 22.16 17.44 -4.43
N ASN A 206 20.86 17.48 -4.58
CA ASN A 206 20.18 18.51 -5.37
C ASN A 206 20.32 19.89 -4.72
N LYS A 207 20.28 20.02 -3.40
CA LYS A 207 20.51 21.27 -2.69
C LYS A 207 21.94 21.79 -2.94
N ARG A 208 22.95 20.91 -2.83
CA ARG A 208 24.35 21.27 -3.17
C ARG A 208 24.53 21.65 -4.64
N ILE A 209 23.87 20.93 -5.56
CA ILE A 209 23.92 21.27 -6.99
C ILE A 209 23.28 22.65 -7.23
N MET A 210 22.15 22.93 -6.60
CA MET A 210 21.49 24.25 -6.68
C MET A 210 22.35 25.34 -6.05
N GLU A 211 22.92 25.11 -4.86
CA GLU A 211 23.83 26.09 -4.20
C GLU A 211 25.08 26.35 -5.03
N ASN A 212 25.68 25.34 -5.67
CA ASN A 212 26.81 25.49 -6.58
C ASN A 212 26.42 26.17 -7.90
N ALA A 213 25.22 25.91 -8.44
CA ALA A 213 24.70 26.62 -9.60
C ALA A 213 24.50 28.12 -9.31
N PHE A 214 23.94 28.45 -8.14
CA PHE A 214 23.74 29.84 -7.71
C PHE A 214 25.05 30.56 -7.37
N SER A 215 26.10 29.86 -6.89
CA SER A 215 27.41 30.47 -6.65
C SER A 215 28.17 30.77 -7.94
N ASN A 216 28.01 29.95 -8.97
CA ASN A 216 28.66 30.13 -10.27
C ASN A 216 27.98 31.22 -11.14
N THR A 217 26.70 31.55 -10.88
CA THR A 217 25.97 32.59 -11.62
C THR A 217 26.21 34.01 -11.08
N ARG A 218 26.93 34.20 -9.95
CA ARG A 218 27.28 35.53 -9.43
C ARG A 218 28.32 36.29 -10.27
N ASN A 219 28.92 35.63 -11.25
CA ASN A 219 29.91 36.26 -12.13
C ASN A 219 29.40 36.56 -13.55
N VAL A 220 28.12 36.35 -13.85
CA VAL A 220 27.54 36.73 -15.15
C VAL A 220 26.16 37.32 -14.88
N ALA A 221 26.11 38.66 -14.83
CA ALA A 221 24.84 39.36 -14.83
C ALA A 221 24.21 39.36 -16.22
N PRO A 222 22.98 38.88 -16.36
CA PRO A 222 21.92 39.68 -16.94
C PRO A 222 20.72 39.82 -16.02
N VAL A 223 20.17 41.00 -16.02
CA VAL A 223 18.94 41.38 -15.31
C VAL A 223 17.78 40.58 -15.89
N ILE A 224 17.31 39.59 -15.16
CA ILE A 224 16.01 38.94 -15.43
C ILE A 224 14.97 39.64 -14.58
N THR A 225 14.02 40.27 -15.24
CA THR A 225 12.94 41.02 -14.59
C THR A 225 11.90 40.03 -13.97
N LYS A 226 11.27 40.47 -12.88
CA LYS A 226 10.28 39.70 -12.06
C LYS A 226 9.07 39.14 -12.83
N SER A 227 8.93 39.41 -14.12
CA SER A 227 7.82 38.94 -14.96
C SER A 227 8.02 37.55 -15.57
N GLU A 228 9.26 37.01 -15.62
CA GLU A 228 9.56 35.74 -16.27
C GLU A 228 9.49 34.51 -15.34
N ILE A 229 9.29 34.72 -14.02
CA ILE A 229 9.24 33.62 -13.03
C ILE A 229 7.85 32.99 -12.93
N LYS A 230 6.81 33.52 -13.54
CA LYS A 230 5.42 33.05 -13.40
C LYS A 230 5.01 31.92 -14.35
N SER A 231 5.88 31.42 -15.21
CA SER A 231 5.52 30.39 -16.20
C SER A 231 5.97 28.94 -15.86
N TYR A 232 6.52 28.70 -14.67
CA TYR A 232 7.03 27.38 -14.27
C TYR A 232 6.50 26.85 -12.91
N TYR A 233 5.25 27.21 -12.56
CA TYR A 233 4.55 26.55 -11.45
C TYR A 233 3.19 26.02 -11.89
#